data_014d22f33c7429c3bee9968008275d36
#
_entry.id   014d22f33c7429c3bee9968008275d36
#
_cell.length_a   1.000
_cell.length_b   1.000
_cell.length_c   1.000
_cell.angle_alpha   90.00
_cell.angle_beta   90.00
_cell.angle_gamma   90.00
#
_symmetry.space_group_name_H-M   'P 1'
#
loop_
_entity.id
_entity.type
_entity.pdbx_description
1 polymer ?
#
loop_
_entity_poly.entity_id
_entity_poly.type
_entity_poly.pdbx_seq_one_letter_code
_entity_poly.pdbx_strand_id
1 'polypeptide(L)'
;MTTSGAAAPQEAVEKPVSASYRYYVLAILVFVYMLNFVDRQIIGILAAPLKQEFQLSDSQFGLLGGIAFASVYSTLAIPLAWLADRSSRVWIMTGALTVWSGFTALCGVAGSFGQLFLFRMGVGVGEAGGVAPAYSLIADYFPPNQRARAMAAFAFGIPLGTAGGTLIGGLLAAHYGWRTAFIAVGLLGVLVAPILRLTVRDPKRGGTDAAAAKSAPAAEHPASARGMPTDDGLGRKVGLGAFGVAGGMALLAGLSLAGMGVANPLIPAFGAGLFAVIGVSLLIARRTGSVIMRKKSFWLLSLGAAASSVCGYGVAGWLPLFFMRSFDLTLSQVSWYYAGIALIGGLFGIWMGGSVADKLGRRSKGAYPLVPAVAFLISAPCFILAMNSPWLIGLLPGGGSRALALIVAFLIFLIPTGLNLAWLGPVTAAVQHLAPAPMRSTASAIFLLINNLLGLAVGFFYFGWMSDLLRPAFGEESLRWAIYTGMGFYLLSSVLLFGASRTLKKDWVD
;
A
#
# COMPACT_ATOMS: atom_id res chain seq x y z
N MET A 1 -50.46 -27.66 -38.28
CA MET A 1 -49.03 -27.26 -38.20
C MET A 1 -48.83 -26.64 -36.85
N THR A 2 -48.35 -27.43 -35.88
CA THR A 2 -48.13 -27.04 -34.51
C THR A 2 -46.65 -26.60 -34.39
N THR A 3 -46.42 -25.32 -34.18
CA THR A 3 -45.06 -24.78 -33.93
C THR A 3 -44.64 -25.12 -32.53
N SER A 4 -43.72 -26.06 -32.41
CA SER A 4 -43.00 -26.38 -31.17
C SER A 4 -42.17 -25.18 -30.75
N GLY A 5 -42.58 -24.50 -29.67
CA GLY A 5 -41.79 -23.48 -29.01
C GLY A 5 -40.60 -24.13 -28.30
N ALA A 6 -39.42 -23.97 -28.85
CA ALA A 6 -38.17 -24.34 -28.17
C ALA A 6 -38.03 -23.49 -26.91
N ALA A 7 -38.14 -24.13 -25.73
CA ALA A 7 -37.87 -23.50 -24.45
C ALA A 7 -36.41 -23.04 -24.41
N ALA A 8 -36.19 -21.76 -24.16
CA ALA A 8 -34.86 -21.21 -23.93
C ALA A 8 -34.16 -21.98 -22.81
N PRO A 9 -32.84 -22.24 -22.90
CA PRO A 9 -32.11 -22.95 -21.89
C PRO A 9 -32.25 -22.19 -20.57
N GLN A 10 -32.83 -22.84 -19.56
CA GLN A 10 -32.84 -22.32 -18.19
C GLN A 10 -31.38 -22.17 -17.75
N GLU A 11 -30.89 -20.93 -17.60
CA GLU A 11 -29.61 -20.63 -16.95
C GLU A 11 -29.61 -21.33 -15.60
N ALA A 12 -28.70 -22.29 -15.43
CA ALA A 12 -28.49 -22.99 -14.18
C ALA A 12 -28.25 -21.97 -13.06
N VAL A 13 -29.20 -21.85 -12.14
CA VAL A 13 -29.08 -21.00 -10.98
C VAL A 13 -27.91 -21.54 -10.14
N GLU A 14 -26.76 -20.86 -10.24
CA GLU A 14 -25.59 -21.20 -9.42
C GLU A 14 -26.01 -21.19 -7.95
N LYS A 15 -25.74 -22.31 -7.26
CA LYS A 15 -26.02 -22.42 -5.82
C LYS A 15 -25.33 -21.26 -5.07
N PRO A 16 -26.02 -20.57 -4.17
CA PRO A 16 -25.45 -19.48 -3.41
C PRO A 16 -24.19 -19.96 -2.65
N VAL A 17 -23.11 -19.21 -2.77
CA VAL A 17 -21.84 -19.52 -2.10
C VAL A 17 -22.07 -19.59 -0.59
N SER A 18 -21.65 -20.68 0.05
CA SER A 18 -21.84 -20.85 1.50
C SER A 18 -21.14 -19.75 2.30
N ALA A 19 -21.69 -19.36 3.45
CA ALA A 19 -21.10 -18.36 4.32
C ALA A 19 -19.67 -18.74 4.73
N SER A 20 -19.45 -20.01 5.11
CA SER A 20 -18.13 -20.52 5.50
C SER A 20 -17.09 -20.36 4.39
N TYR A 21 -17.48 -20.65 3.14
CA TYR A 21 -16.54 -20.50 2.02
C TYR A 21 -16.21 -19.03 1.73
N ARG A 22 -17.16 -18.10 1.87
CA ARG A 22 -16.89 -16.65 1.74
C ARG A 22 -15.87 -16.14 2.76
N TYR A 23 -16.01 -16.57 4.02
CA TYR A 23 -15.05 -16.22 5.07
C TYR A 23 -13.69 -16.90 4.88
N TYR A 24 -13.66 -18.14 4.37
CA TYR A 24 -12.42 -18.80 3.97
C TYR A 24 -11.70 -18.00 2.88
N VAL A 25 -12.40 -17.58 1.82
CA VAL A 25 -11.82 -16.76 0.76
C VAL A 25 -11.28 -15.44 1.32
N LEU A 26 -12.05 -14.78 2.19
CA LEU A 26 -11.60 -13.55 2.85
C LEU A 26 -10.31 -13.78 3.66
N ALA A 27 -10.22 -14.87 4.41
CA ALA A 27 -9.04 -15.21 5.20
C ALA A 27 -7.80 -15.44 4.31
N ILE A 28 -7.94 -16.15 3.18
CA ILE A 28 -6.86 -16.31 2.19
C ILE A 28 -6.44 -14.97 1.58
N LEU A 29 -7.40 -14.11 1.22
CA LEU A 29 -7.09 -12.78 0.68
C LEU A 29 -6.38 -11.89 1.72
N VAL A 30 -6.82 -11.91 2.98
CA VAL A 30 -6.14 -11.23 4.10
C VAL A 30 -4.71 -11.75 4.26
N PHE A 31 -4.53 -13.08 4.19
CA PHE A 31 -3.20 -13.70 4.32
C PHE A 31 -2.28 -13.32 3.16
N VAL A 32 -2.77 -13.32 1.91
CA VAL A 32 -2.00 -12.85 0.74
C VAL A 32 -1.64 -11.36 0.88
N TYR A 33 -2.57 -10.54 1.38
CA TYR A 33 -2.30 -9.13 1.62
C TYR A 33 -1.32 -8.90 2.78
N MET A 34 -1.38 -9.75 3.81
CA MET A 34 -0.38 -9.78 4.87
C MET A 34 1.01 -10.09 4.30
N LEU A 35 1.15 -11.11 3.42
CA LEU A 35 2.44 -11.42 2.78
C LEU A 35 2.98 -10.25 1.97
N ASN A 36 2.12 -9.51 1.27
CA ASN A 36 2.50 -8.30 0.56
C ASN A 36 3.16 -7.25 1.49
N PHE A 37 2.60 -7.04 2.69
CA PHE A 37 3.20 -6.12 3.68
C PHE A 37 4.41 -6.71 4.41
N VAL A 38 4.52 -8.04 4.53
CA VAL A 38 5.75 -8.70 4.99
C VAL A 38 6.91 -8.37 4.05
N ASP A 39 6.70 -8.49 2.74
CA ASP A 39 7.71 -8.18 1.70
C ASP A 39 8.12 -6.70 1.68
N ARG A 40 7.19 -5.80 1.94
CA ARG A 40 7.49 -4.37 2.05
C ARG A 40 8.28 -4.02 3.31
N GLN A 41 7.98 -4.70 4.41
CA GLN A 41 8.58 -4.38 5.71
C GLN A 41 9.95 -5.02 5.89
N ILE A 42 10.20 -6.18 5.27
CA ILE A 42 11.45 -6.92 5.43
C ILE A 42 12.67 -6.09 5.05
N ILE A 43 12.57 -5.24 4.01
CA ILE A 43 13.70 -4.38 3.61
C ILE A 43 14.09 -3.40 4.73
N GLY A 44 13.11 -2.83 5.43
CA GLY A 44 13.35 -1.86 6.51
C GLY A 44 14.04 -2.49 7.72
N ILE A 45 13.60 -3.69 8.15
CA ILE A 45 14.22 -4.39 9.29
C ILE A 45 15.63 -4.89 8.97
N LEU A 46 15.91 -5.18 7.69
CA LEU A 46 17.22 -5.62 7.20
C LEU A 46 18.16 -4.47 6.80
N ALA A 47 17.80 -3.22 7.12
CA ALA A 47 18.60 -2.05 6.74
C ALA A 47 20.05 -2.13 7.22
N ALA A 48 20.27 -2.48 8.49
CA ALA A 48 21.61 -2.54 9.08
C ALA A 48 22.51 -3.59 8.39
N PRO A 49 22.12 -4.88 8.27
CA PRO A 49 22.96 -5.88 7.62
C PRO A 49 23.17 -5.62 6.12
N LEU A 50 22.17 -5.13 5.40
CA LEU A 50 22.31 -4.79 3.98
C LEU A 50 23.28 -3.62 3.76
N LYS A 51 23.18 -2.56 4.58
CA LYS A 51 24.09 -1.43 4.51
C LYS A 51 25.52 -1.82 4.83
N GLN A 52 25.70 -2.70 5.83
CA GLN A 52 27.03 -3.18 6.20
C GLN A 52 27.66 -4.02 5.09
N GLU A 53 26.92 -4.94 4.48
CA GLU A 53 27.47 -5.85 3.46
C GLU A 53 27.77 -5.15 2.13
N PHE A 54 26.85 -4.30 1.65
CA PHE A 54 27.00 -3.60 0.39
C PHE A 54 27.60 -2.19 0.52
N GLN A 55 28.02 -1.79 1.73
CA GLN A 55 28.60 -0.46 2.05
C GLN A 55 27.73 0.71 1.54
N LEU A 56 26.38 0.58 1.78
CA LEU A 56 25.41 1.54 1.24
C LEU A 56 25.34 2.80 2.09
N SER A 57 25.25 3.96 1.42
CA SER A 57 24.79 5.20 2.05
C SER A 57 23.30 5.08 2.44
N ASP A 58 22.82 6.00 3.29
CA ASP A 58 21.40 6.06 3.62
C ASP A 58 20.55 6.39 2.39
N SER A 59 21.04 7.26 1.49
CA SER A 59 20.39 7.57 0.19
C SER A 59 20.25 6.35 -0.70
N GLN A 60 21.31 5.55 -0.86
CA GLN A 60 21.28 4.32 -1.68
C GLN A 60 20.30 3.31 -1.09
N PHE A 61 20.27 3.14 0.22
CA PHE A 61 19.29 2.29 0.87
C PHE A 61 17.86 2.84 0.70
N GLY A 62 17.69 4.15 0.76
CA GLY A 62 16.43 4.83 0.48
C GLY A 62 15.92 4.60 -0.95
N LEU A 63 16.82 4.58 -1.96
CA LEU A 63 16.50 4.20 -3.34
C LEU A 63 15.95 2.77 -3.42
N LEU A 64 16.57 1.85 -2.70
CA LEU A 64 16.22 0.43 -2.69
C LEU A 64 14.84 0.16 -2.10
N GLY A 65 14.54 0.78 -0.95
CA GLY A 65 13.27 0.60 -0.25
C GLY A 65 12.10 1.37 -0.87
N GLY A 66 12.37 2.52 -1.51
CA GLY A 66 11.38 3.43 -2.07
C GLY A 66 11.26 3.35 -3.58
N ILE A 67 12.16 4.02 -4.28
CA ILE A 67 12.04 4.28 -5.73
C ILE A 67 12.06 2.98 -6.55
N ALA A 68 12.94 2.03 -6.24
CA ALA A 68 13.03 0.76 -6.96
C ALA A 68 11.69 0.02 -7.01
N PHE A 69 11.02 -0.05 -5.88
CA PHE A 69 9.75 -0.73 -5.74
C PHE A 69 8.56 0.12 -6.23
N ALA A 70 8.43 1.34 -5.69
CA ALA A 70 7.22 2.14 -5.85
C ALA A 70 7.00 2.64 -7.28
N SER A 71 8.07 2.91 -8.02
CA SER A 71 7.97 3.37 -9.41
C SER A 71 7.25 2.34 -10.29
N VAL A 72 7.64 1.07 -10.19
CA VAL A 72 7.07 -0.01 -10.97
C VAL A 72 5.69 -0.43 -10.43
N TYR A 73 5.57 -0.57 -9.10
CA TYR A 73 4.32 -0.91 -8.44
C TYR A 73 3.19 0.06 -8.82
N SER A 74 3.44 1.36 -8.68
CA SER A 74 2.40 2.38 -8.89
C SER A 74 1.97 2.48 -10.36
N THR A 75 2.92 2.34 -11.29
CA THR A 75 2.62 2.45 -12.72
C THR A 75 1.91 1.23 -13.29
N LEU A 76 2.26 0.02 -12.83
CA LEU A 76 1.65 -1.22 -13.31
C LEU A 76 0.31 -1.53 -12.64
N ALA A 77 -0.03 -0.91 -11.51
CA ALA A 77 -1.28 -1.15 -10.80
C ALA A 77 -2.52 -0.92 -11.70
N ILE A 78 -2.54 0.14 -12.53
CA ILE A 78 -3.68 0.45 -13.41
C ILE A 78 -3.80 -0.55 -14.56
N PRO A 79 -2.74 -0.85 -15.35
CA PRO A 79 -2.81 -1.87 -16.39
C PRO A 79 -3.18 -3.26 -15.88
N LEU A 80 -2.67 -3.66 -14.72
CA LEU A 80 -2.98 -4.95 -14.11
C LEU A 80 -4.42 -5.02 -13.58
N ALA A 81 -4.93 -3.94 -12.99
CA ALA A 81 -6.34 -3.84 -12.61
C ALA A 81 -7.25 -3.95 -13.84
N TRP A 82 -6.91 -3.25 -14.93
CA TRP A 82 -7.62 -3.32 -16.18
C TRP A 82 -7.60 -4.75 -16.79
N LEU A 83 -6.48 -5.44 -16.72
CA LEU A 83 -6.36 -6.84 -17.16
C LEU A 83 -7.21 -7.77 -16.28
N ALA A 84 -7.19 -7.55 -14.95
CA ALA A 84 -8.00 -8.31 -14.01
C ALA A 84 -9.50 -8.13 -14.23
N ASP A 85 -9.94 -6.96 -14.71
CA ASP A 85 -11.34 -6.72 -15.06
C ASP A 85 -11.80 -7.52 -16.31
N ARG A 86 -10.88 -8.01 -17.14
CA ARG A 86 -11.15 -8.72 -18.40
C ARG A 86 -10.75 -10.19 -18.41
N SER A 87 -10.07 -10.64 -17.37
CA SER A 87 -9.56 -12.00 -17.23
C SER A 87 -9.89 -12.57 -15.84
N SER A 88 -9.43 -13.78 -15.54
CA SER A 88 -9.61 -14.35 -14.20
C SER A 88 -8.77 -13.59 -13.17
N ARG A 89 -9.47 -13.00 -12.18
CA ARG A 89 -8.85 -12.29 -11.04
C ARG A 89 -7.96 -13.19 -10.21
N VAL A 90 -8.39 -14.44 -10.03
CA VAL A 90 -7.63 -15.44 -9.27
C VAL A 90 -6.33 -15.79 -9.99
N TRP A 91 -6.34 -15.94 -11.34
CA TRP A 91 -5.11 -16.17 -12.11
C TRP A 91 -4.15 -14.99 -12.04
N ILE A 92 -4.67 -13.75 -12.16
CA ILE A 92 -3.84 -12.54 -12.04
C ILE A 92 -3.19 -12.48 -10.66
N MET A 93 -3.96 -12.70 -9.59
CA MET A 93 -3.42 -12.70 -8.23
C MET A 93 -2.41 -13.82 -7.99
N THR A 94 -2.67 -15.02 -8.52
CA THR A 94 -1.74 -16.14 -8.39
C THR A 94 -0.42 -15.87 -9.10
N GLY A 95 -0.48 -15.39 -10.35
CA GLY A 95 0.71 -14.99 -11.10
C GLY A 95 1.47 -13.84 -10.41
N ALA A 96 0.73 -12.83 -9.95
CA ALA A 96 1.27 -11.72 -9.17
C ALA A 96 2.01 -12.21 -7.92
N LEU A 97 1.35 -13.05 -7.09
CA LEU A 97 1.93 -13.63 -5.87
C LEU A 97 3.20 -14.45 -6.19
N THR A 98 3.17 -15.28 -7.23
CA THR A 98 4.33 -16.08 -7.64
C THR A 98 5.50 -15.19 -8.06
N VAL A 99 5.23 -14.15 -8.85
CA VAL A 99 6.26 -13.23 -9.36
C VAL A 99 6.91 -12.45 -8.22
N TRP A 100 6.12 -11.75 -7.38
CA TRP A 100 6.74 -10.95 -6.31
C TRP A 100 7.47 -11.82 -5.30
N SER A 101 6.90 -12.96 -4.92
CA SER A 101 7.53 -13.87 -3.95
C SER A 101 8.79 -14.52 -4.50
N GLY A 102 8.81 -14.85 -5.80
CA GLY A 102 10.01 -15.32 -6.48
C GLY A 102 11.12 -14.26 -6.46
N PHE A 103 10.79 -13.01 -6.79
CA PHE A 103 11.76 -11.91 -6.72
C PHE A 103 12.19 -11.58 -5.28
N THR A 104 11.30 -11.75 -4.28
CA THR A 104 11.68 -11.65 -2.88
C THR A 104 12.72 -12.72 -2.51
N ALA A 105 12.51 -13.97 -2.91
CA ALA A 105 13.52 -15.01 -2.70
C ALA A 105 14.85 -14.72 -3.42
N LEU A 106 14.79 -14.18 -4.66
CA LEU A 106 15.96 -13.75 -5.40
C LEU A 106 16.72 -12.61 -4.70
N CYS A 107 16.06 -11.72 -3.96
CA CYS A 107 16.76 -10.73 -3.14
C CYS A 107 17.76 -11.40 -2.17
N GLY A 108 17.46 -12.58 -1.65
CA GLY A 108 18.33 -13.31 -0.74
C GLY A 108 19.61 -13.90 -1.40
N VAL A 109 19.66 -13.99 -2.72
CA VAL A 109 20.86 -14.44 -3.46
C VAL A 109 21.59 -13.30 -4.15
N ALA A 110 21.18 -12.04 -3.92
CA ALA A 110 21.83 -10.90 -4.51
C ALA A 110 23.30 -10.77 -4.05
N GLY A 111 24.22 -10.62 -5.00
CA GLY A 111 25.64 -10.39 -4.76
C GLY A 111 26.06 -8.94 -4.93
N SER A 112 25.17 -8.03 -5.35
CA SER A 112 25.45 -6.63 -5.55
C SER A 112 24.23 -5.75 -5.30
N PHE A 113 24.47 -4.45 -5.05
CA PHE A 113 23.41 -3.44 -4.95
C PHE A 113 22.53 -3.41 -6.19
N GLY A 114 23.11 -3.49 -7.40
CA GLY A 114 22.36 -3.49 -8.66
C GLY A 114 21.42 -4.69 -8.80
N GLN A 115 21.88 -5.88 -8.44
CA GLN A 115 21.03 -7.07 -8.43
C GLN A 115 19.88 -6.93 -7.43
N LEU A 116 20.18 -6.47 -6.22
CA LEU A 116 19.16 -6.26 -5.19
C LEU A 116 18.13 -5.22 -5.62
N PHE A 117 18.57 -4.12 -6.24
CA PHE A 117 17.72 -3.08 -6.80
C PHE A 117 16.79 -3.64 -7.90
N LEU A 118 17.33 -4.42 -8.85
CA LEU A 118 16.56 -5.07 -9.90
C LEU A 118 15.51 -6.04 -9.33
N PHE A 119 15.90 -6.87 -8.37
CA PHE A 119 14.98 -7.82 -7.75
C PHE A 119 13.86 -7.11 -6.98
N ARG A 120 14.17 -5.99 -6.31
CA ARG A 120 13.15 -5.12 -5.67
C ARG A 120 12.17 -4.51 -6.68
N MET A 121 12.65 -4.15 -7.87
CA MET A 121 11.75 -3.73 -8.96
C MET A 121 10.84 -4.88 -9.40
N GLY A 122 11.38 -6.11 -9.52
CA GLY A 122 10.61 -7.30 -9.83
C GLY A 122 9.53 -7.61 -8.79
N VAL A 123 9.82 -7.39 -7.51
CA VAL A 123 8.80 -7.45 -6.44
C VAL A 123 7.67 -6.45 -6.74
N GLY A 124 8.01 -5.20 -7.09
CA GLY A 124 7.02 -4.16 -7.45
C GLY A 124 6.15 -4.55 -8.64
N VAL A 125 6.72 -5.22 -9.67
CA VAL A 125 5.95 -5.75 -10.82
C VAL A 125 4.87 -6.73 -10.35
N GLY A 126 5.25 -7.70 -9.53
CA GLY A 126 4.33 -8.71 -9.03
C GLY A 126 3.25 -8.11 -8.13
N GLU A 127 3.64 -7.32 -7.12
CA GLU A 127 2.70 -6.76 -6.15
C GLU A 127 1.61 -5.88 -6.77
N ALA A 128 1.90 -5.22 -7.89
CA ALA A 128 0.94 -4.36 -8.60
C ALA A 128 -0.35 -5.11 -9.03
N GLY A 129 -0.28 -6.43 -9.20
CA GLY A 129 -1.42 -7.29 -9.56
C GLY A 129 -2.22 -7.85 -8.38
N GLY A 130 -1.91 -7.50 -7.13
CA GLY A 130 -2.52 -8.13 -5.96
C GLY A 130 -3.81 -7.45 -5.46
N VAL A 131 -3.76 -6.15 -5.22
CA VAL A 131 -4.77 -5.43 -4.42
C VAL A 131 -6.09 -5.20 -5.16
N ALA A 132 -6.06 -4.74 -6.41
CA ALA A 132 -7.27 -4.42 -7.17
C ALA A 132 -8.15 -5.65 -7.44
N PRO A 133 -7.60 -6.81 -7.87
CA PRO A 133 -8.38 -8.03 -7.99
C PRO A 133 -8.95 -8.53 -6.66
N ALA A 134 -8.22 -8.37 -5.53
CA ALA A 134 -8.70 -8.75 -4.21
C ALA A 134 -9.95 -7.95 -3.81
N TYR A 135 -9.94 -6.64 -4.00
CA TYR A 135 -11.12 -5.79 -3.74
C TYR A 135 -12.31 -6.21 -4.60
N SER A 136 -12.08 -6.51 -5.89
CA SER A 136 -13.12 -6.98 -6.80
C SER A 136 -13.70 -8.34 -6.37
N LEU A 137 -12.86 -9.28 -5.95
CA LEU A 137 -13.31 -10.58 -5.41
C LEU A 137 -14.15 -10.39 -4.15
N ILE A 138 -13.70 -9.57 -3.19
CA ILE A 138 -14.46 -9.29 -1.96
C ILE A 138 -15.82 -8.69 -2.29
N ALA A 139 -15.89 -7.76 -3.26
CA ALA A 139 -17.15 -7.15 -3.68
C ALA A 139 -18.15 -8.17 -4.23
N ASP A 140 -17.68 -9.22 -4.92
CA ASP A 140 -18.53 -10.24 -5.50
C ASP A 140 -18.87 -11.40 -4.53
N TYR A 141 -18.02 -11.65 -3.53
CA TYR A 141 -18.30 -12.66 -2.49
C TYR A 141 -19.25 -12.18 -1.40
N PHE A 142 -19.24 -10.86 -1.09
CA PHE A 142 -19.99 -10.30 0.02
C PHE A 142 -21.13 -9.40 -0.46
N PRO A 143 -22.35 -9.58 0.10
CA PRO A 143 -23.49 -8.72 -0.23
C PRO A 143 -23.22 -7.28 0.23
N PRO A 144 -23.90 -6.26 -0.36
CA PRO A 144 -23.63 -4.85 -0.09
C PRO A 144 -23.60 -4.46 1.39
N ASN A 145 -24.46 -5.04 2.22
CA ASN A 145 -24.55 -4.77 3.66
C ASN A 145 -23.38 -5.36 4.49
N GLN A 146 -22.62 -6.30 3.95
CA GLN A 146 -21.45 -6.92 4.63
C GLN A 146 -20.11 -6.50 3.98
N ARG A 147 -20.14 -5.91 2.80
CA ARG A 147 -18.96 -5.58 1.98
C ARG A 147 -17.99 -4.65 2.71
N ALA A 148 -18.50 -3.62 3.38
CA ALA A 148 -17.67 -2.68 4.14
C ALA A 148 -16.87 -3.38 5.27
N ARG A 149 -17.51 -4.32 5.98
CA ARG A 149 -16.85 -5.11 7.04
C ARG A 149 -15.79 -6.05 6.47
N ALA A 150 -16.06 -6.68 5.33
CA ALA A 150 -15.08 -7.55 4.66
C ALA A 150 -13.86 -6.75 4.16
N MET A 151 -14.07 -5.56 3.60
CA MET A 151 -12.99 -4.65 3.20
C MET A 151 -12.17 -4.17 4.40
N ALA A 152 -12.81 -3.86 5.53
CA ALA A 152 -12.12 -3.51 6.77
C ALA A 152 -11.28 -4.68 7.31
N ALA A 153 -11.82 -5.91 7.28
CA ALA A 153 -11.08 -7.10 7.67
C ALA A 153 -9.87 -7.34 6.75
N PHE A 154 -10.02 -7.12 5.43
CA PHE A 154 -8.91 -7.21 4.48
C PHE A 154 -7.80 -6.21 4.80
N ALA A 155 -8.15 -4.99 5.21
CA ALA A 155 -7.18 -3.96 5.58
C ALA A 155 -6.31 -4.33 6.80
N PHE A 156 -6.76 -5.25 7.67
CA PHE A 156 -5.94 -5.77 8.77
C PHE A 156 -4.69 -6.53 8.29
N GLY A 157 -4.65 -6.97 7.03
CA GLY A 157 -3.43 -7.48 6.40
C GLY A 157 -2.24 -6.51 6.50
N ILE A 158 -2.49 -5.18 6.54
CA ILE A 158 -1.45 -4.15 6.66
C ILE A 158 -0.67 -4.28 7.99
N PRO A 159 -1.29 -4.07 9.18
CA PRO A 159 -0.57 -4.16 10.44
C PRO A 159 -0.07 -5.58 10.74
N LEU A 160 -0.82 -6.62 10.35
CA LEU A 160 -0.38 -8.01 10.50
C LEU A 160 0.88 -8.30 9.66
N GLY A 161 0.91 -7.81 8.42
CA GLY A 161 2.06 -7.98 7.53
C GLY A 161 3.27 -7.15 7.97
N THR A 162 3.05 -5.91 8.39
CA THR A 162 4.11 -5.06 8.91
C THR A 162 4.75 -5.66 10.16
N ALA A 163 3.95 -6.10 11.11
CA ALA A 163 4.44 -6.76 12.33
C ALA A 163 5.09 -8.11 12.01
N GLY A 164 4.45 -8.93 11.17
CA GLY A 164 4.97 -10.23 10.76
C GLY A 164 6.29 -10.12 10.00
N GLY A 165 6.40 -9.18 9.05
CA GLY A 165 7.63 -8.92 8.30
C GLY A 165 8.78 -8.44 9.18
N THR A 166 8.47 -7.55 10.13
CA THR A 166 9.45 -7.09 11.11
C THR A 166 9.90 -8.24 12.01
N LEU A 167 8.97 -8.99 12.58
CA LEU A 167 9.28 -10.04 13.54
C LEU A 167 9.98 -11.24 12.87
N ILE A 168 9.36 -11.81 11.84
CA ILE A 168 9.88 -13.00 11.17
C ILE A 168 11.16 -12.65 10.41
N GLY A 169 11.15 -11.57 9.62
CA GLY A 169 12.31 -11.12 8.87
C GLY A 169 13.50 -10.79 9.76
N GLY A 170 13.26 -10.06 10.85
CA GLY A 170 14.31 -9.67 11.78
C GLY A 170 14.86 -10.84 12.60
N LEU A 171 14.00 -11.74 13.11
CA LEU A 171 14.47 -12.93 13.86
C LEU A 171 15.23 -13.91 12.96
N LEU A 172 14.73 -14.18 11.75
CA LEU A 172 15.47 -15.02 10.78
C LEU A 172 16.83 -14.41 10.45
N ALA A 173 16.86 -13.08 10.25
CA ALA A 173 18.12 -12.40 9.94
C ALA A 173 19.09 -12.39 11.12
N ALA A 174 18.61 -12.24 12.35
CA ALA A 174 19.44 -12.25 13.55
C ALA A 174 20.12 -13.59 13.81
N HIS A 175 19.46 -14.73 13.43
CA HIS A 175 19.96 -16.06 13.71
C HIS A 175 20.63 -16.73 12.49
N TYR A 176 20.10 -16.47 11.28
CA TYR A 176 20.51 -17.18 10.05
C TYR A 176 20.99 -16.24 8.93
N GLY A 177 21.07 -14.94 9.20
CA GLY A 177 21.46 -13.92 8.23
C GLY A 177 20.32 -13.42 7.34
N TRP A 178 20.50 -12.21 6.79
CA TRP A 178 19.49 -11.51 6.00
C TRP A 178 19.09 -12.25 4.69
N ARG A 179 20.01 -13.03 4.11
CA ARG A 179 19.73 -13.83 2.91
C ARG A 179 18.66 -14.87 3.18
N THR A 180 18.78 -15.60 4.28
CA THR A 180 17.80 -16.59 4.71
C THR A 180 16.43 -15.99 4.97
N ALA A 181 16.38 -14.76 5.53
CA ALA A 181 15.12 -14.05 5.76
C ALA A 181 14.37 -13.77 4.44
N PHE A 182 15.05 -13.27 3.40
CA PHE A 182 14.44 -13.05 2.09
C PHE A 182 14.01 -14.36 1.42
N ILE A 183 14.87 -15.39 1.43
CA ILE A 183 14.55 -16.69 0.81
C ILE A 183 13.34 -17.32 1.50
N ALA A 184 13.31 -17.35 2.83
CA ALA A 184 12.21 -17.96 3.57
C ALA A 184 10.87 -17.25 3.32
N VAL A 185 10.84 -15.92 3.36
CA VAL A 185 9.63 -15.13 3.10
C VAL A 185 9.18 -15.31 1.65
N GLY A 186 10.09 -15.25 0.69
CA GLY A 186 9.77 -15.44 -0.71
C GLY A 186 9.24 -16.84 -1.01
N LEU A 187 9.88 -17.89 -0.51
CA LEU A 187 9.41 -19.26 -0.68
C LEU A 187 8.04 -19.50 -0.05
N LEU A 188 7.76 -18.90 1.11
CA LEU A 188 6.42 -18.97 1.73
C LEU A 188 5.34 -18.47 0.76
N GLY A 189 5.55 -17.32 0.10
CA GLY A 189 4.59 -16.78 -0.86
C GLY A 189 4.46 -17.66 -2.11
N VAL A 190 5.56 -18.23 -2.63
CA VAL A 190 5.53 -19.20 -3.74
C VAL A 190 4.70 -20.45 -3.38
N LEU A 191 4.79 -20.93 -2.13
CA LEU A 191 4.00 -22.07 -1.64
C LEU A 191 2.50 -21.71 -1.47
N VAL A 192 2.19 -20.47 -1.15
CA VAL A 192 0.79 -20.00 -1.00
C VAL A 192 0.09 -19.80 -2.34
N ALA A 193 0.83 -19.48 -3.41
CA ALA A 193 0.25 -19.22 -4.72
C ALA A 193 -0.60 -20.40 -5.28
N PRO A 194 -0.15 -21.66 -5.27
CA PRO A 194 -0.99 -22.78 -5.68
C PRO A 194 -2.18 -22.99 -4.74
N ILE A 195 -2.08 -22.72 -3.44
CA ILE A 195 -3.20 -22.80 -2.51
C ILE A 195 -4.29 -21.80 -2.93
N LEU A 196 -3.91 -20.54 -3.16
CA LEU A 196 -4.84 -19.51 -3.68
C LEU A 196 -5.51 -19.99 -4.97
N ARG A 197 -4.74 -20.52 -5.94
CA ARG A 197 -5.26 -20.94 -7.24
C ARG A 197 -6.23 -22.11 -7.15
N LEU A 198 -5.94 -23.09 -6.32
CA LEU A 198 -6.70 -24.34 -6.25
C LEU A 198 -7.95 -24.22 -5.36
N THR A 199 -7.92 -23.32 -4.37
CA THR A 199 -8.98 -23.25 -3.37
C THR A 199 -9.94 -22.05 -3.55
N VAL A 200 -9.50 -20.98 -4.22
CA VAL A 200 -10.34 -19.80 -4.49
C VAL A 200 -10.92 -19.87 -5.90
N ARG A 201 -12.24 -19.83 -5.99
CA ARG A 201 -12.96 -19.75 -7.27
C ARG A 201 -13.14 -18.29 -7.68
N ASP A 202 -13.21 -18.02 -8.98
CA ASP A 202 -13.52 -16.69 -9.51
C ASP A 202 -15.04 -16.59 -9.73
N PRO A 203 -15.78 -15.83 -8.91
CA PRO A 203 -17.23 -15.74 -9.02
C PRO A 203 -17.63 -14.89 -10.25
N LYS A 204 -18.87 -15.06 -10.72
CA LYS A 204 -19.45 -14.17 -11.75
C LYS A 204 -19.48 -12.75 -11.22
N ARG A 205 -19.07 -11.81 -12.07
CA ARG A 205 -19.02 -10.38 -11.69
C ARG A 205 -20.41 -9.82 -11.49
N GLY A 206 -20.57 -9.05 -10.40
CA GLY A 206 -21.85 -8.43 -10.06
C GLY A 206 -22.93 -9.42 -9.58
N GLY A 207 -22.59 -10.70 -9.35
CA GLY A 207 -23.56 -11.72 -8.98
C GLY A 207 -24.31 -11.40 -7.68
N THR A 208 -23.63 -10.87 -6.67
CA THR A 208 -24.25 -10.45 -5.41
C THR A 208 -25.12 -9.20 -5.55
N ASP A 209 -24.76 -8.27 -6.43
CA ASP A 209 -25.54 -7.05 -6.69
C ASP A 209 -26.81 -7.40 -7.47
N ALA A 210 -26.73 -8.30 -8.47
CA ALA A 210 -27.87 -8.80 -9.21
C ALA A 210 -28.85 -9.61 -8.31
N ALA A 211 -28.33 -10.40 -7.39
CA ALA A 211 -29.17 -11.12 -6.42
C ALA A 211 -29.84 -10.16 -5.43
N ALA A 212 -29.14 -9.14 -4.95
CA ALA A 212 -29.71 -8.11 -4.08
C ALA A 212 -30.78 -7.27 -4.81
N ALA A 213 -30.58 -6.95 -6.07
CA ALA A 213 -31.55 -6.23 -6.88
C ALA A 213 -32.84 -7.05 -7.12
N LYS A 214 -32.74 -8.37 -7.30
CA LYS A 214 -33.91 -9.25 -7.43
C LYS A 214 -34.73 -9.42 -6.15
N SER A 215 -34.13 -9.22 -4.99
CA SER A 215 -34.79 -9.32 -3.67
C SER A 215 -35.32 -7.98 -3.14
N ALA A 216 -35.04 -6.87 -3.81
CA ALA A 216 -35.58 -5.56 -3.46
C ALA A 216 -36.99 -5.41 -3.96
N PRO A 217 -37.95 -4.79 -3.19
CA PRO A 217 -39.27 -4.42 -3.72
C PRO A 217 -39.11 -3.54 -4.95
N ALA A 218 -39.99 -3.71 -5.94
CA ALA A 218 -39.96 -2.99 -7.21
C ALA A 218 -40.12 -1.47 -7.01
N ALA A 219 -39.06 -0.79 -6.65
CA ALA A 219 -38.90 0.63 -6.71
C ALA A 219 -38.18 0.95 -8.03
N GLU A 220 -38.71 1.92 -8.78
CA GLU A 220 -38.22 2.36 -10.08
C GLU A 220 -36.70 2.45 -10.12
N HIS A 221 -36.08 1.52 -10.85
CA HIS A 221 -34.63 1.56 -11.07
C HIS A 221 -34.34 2.61 -12.17
N PRO A 222 -33.52 3.63 -11.89
CA PRO A 222 -32.98 4.42 -12.97
C PRO A 222 -32.13 3.50 -13.87
N ALA A 223 -32.45 3.50 -15.16
CA ALA A 223 -31.83 2.69 -16.21
C ALA A 223 -30.37 3.09 -16.47
N SER A 224 -29.45 2.87 -15.51
CA SER A 224 -28.04 3.25 -15.60
C SER A 224 -27.04 2.09 -15.60
N ALA A 225 -27.52 0.84 -15.70
CA ALA A 225 -26.65 -0.33 -15.89
C ALA A 225 -26.52 -0.73 -17.39
N ARG A 226 -26.64 0.21 -18.32
CA ARG A 226 -26.23 -0.05 -19.70
C ARG A 226 -24.72 -0.05 -19.75
N GLY A 227 -24.17 -1.21 -20.14
CA GLY A 227 -22.76 -1.53 -20.18
C GLY A 227 -21.90 -0.43 -20.78
N MET A 228 -20.71 -0.25 -20.22
CA MET A 228 -19.64 0.47 -20.90
C MET A 228 -19.50 -0.07 -22.31
N PRO A 229 -19.38 0.80 -23.34
CA PRO A 229 -18.98 0.33 -24.66
C PRO A 229 -17.62 -0.38 -24.50
N THR A 230 -17.60 -1.66 -24.76
CA THR A 230 -16.37 -2.44 -24.85
C THR A 230 -15.68 -2.07 -26.15
N ASP A 231 -14.90 -1.00 -26.12
CA ASP A 231 -13.93 -0.75 -27.19
C ASP A 231 -12.66 -1.56 -26.88
N ASP A 232 -12.77 -2.87 -27.13
CA ASP A 232 -11.82 -3.86 -26.65
C ASP A 232 -10.53 -3.94 -27.50
N GLY A 233 -10.50 -3.30 -28.66
CA GLY A 233 -9.37 -3.42 -29.58
C GLY A 233 -8.16 -2.58 -29.17
N LEU A 234 -8.37 -1.32 -28.85
CA LEU A 234 -7.29 -0.36 -28.53
C LEU A 234 -6.77 -0.57 -27.11
N GLY A 235 -7.67 -0.75 -26.14
CA GLY A 235 -7.29 -0.95 -24.72
C GLY A 235 -6.48 -2.23 -24.49
N ARG A 236 -6.78 -3.34 -25.21
CA ARG A 236 -6.04 -4.59 -25.11
C ARG A 236 -4.62 -4.47 -25.70
N LYS A 237 -4.49 -3.80 -26.87
CA LYS A 237 -3.17 -3.56 -27.49
C LYS A 237 -2.30 -2.62 -26.66
N VAL A 238 -2.90 -1.58 -26.08
CA VAL A 238 -2.21 -0.60 -25.23
C VAL A 238 -1.79 -1.23 -23.90
N GLY A 239 -2.66 -2.05 -23.27
CA GLY A 239 -2.33 -2.74 -22.02
C GLY A 239 -1.18 -3.73 -22.17
N LEU A 240 -1.18 -4.59 -23.19
CA LEU A 240 -0.11 -5.55 -23.49
C LEU A 240 1.19 -4.86 -23.91
N GLY A 241 1.11 -3.77 -24.68
CA GLY A 241 2.26 -2.97 -25.06
C GLY A 241 2.92 -2.27 -23.87
N ALA A 242 2.12 -1.67 -22.97
CA ALA A 242 2.61 -1.04 -21.74
C ALA A 242 3.28 -2.06 -20.80
N PHE A 243 2.76 -3.28 -20.73
CA PHE A 243 3.35 -4.37 -19.94
C PHE A 243 4.72 -4.80 -20.48
N GLY A 244 4.82 -4.98 -21.80
CA GLY A 244 6.09 -5.33 -22.45
C GLY A 244 7.14 -4.23 -22.32
N VAL A 245 6.74 -2.97 -22.48
CA VAL A 245 7.64 -1.81 -22.33
C VAL A 245 8.08 -1.66 -20.87
N ALA A 246 7.18 -1.71 -19.89
CA ALA A 246 7.54 -1.58 -18.47
C ALA A 246 8.43 -2.72 -18.00
N GLY A 247 8.15 -3.96 -18.37
CA GLY A 247 8.97 -5.14 -18.06
C GLY A 247 10.35 -5.08 -18.71
N GLY A 248 10.41 -4.72 -20.00
CA GLY A 248 11.68 -4.56 -20.73
C GLY A 248 12.53 -3.43 -20.18
N MET A 249 11.91 -2.35 -19.73
CA MET A 249 12.64 -1.20 -19.15
C MET A 249 13.08 -1.45 -17.72
N ALA A 250 12.30 -2.19 -16.92
CA ALA A 250 12.73 -2.67 -15.62
C ALA A 250 13.97 -3.57 -15.75
N LEU A 251 13.97 -4.46 -16.75
CA LEU A 251 15.11 -5.31 -17.07
C LEU A 251 16.34 -4.50 -17.50
N LEU A 252 16.16 -3.53 -18.41
CA LEU A 252 17.26 -2.67 -18.90
C LEU A 252 17.82 -1.76 -17.80
N ALA A 253 16.99 -1.18 -16.95
CA ALA A 253 17.46 -0.38 -15.82
C ALA A 253 18.26 -1.21 -14.82
N GLY A 254 17.80 -2.44 -14.55
CA GLY A 254 18.50 -3.36 -13.66
C GLY A 254 19.86 -3.81 -14.23
N LEU A 255 19.92 -4.14 -15.51
CA LEU A 255 21.18 -4.48 -16.18
C LEU A 255 22.17 -3.31 -16.19
N SER A 256 21.66 -2.07 -16.24
CA SER A 256 22.48 -0.85 -16.19
C SER A 256 23.05 -0.58 -14.81
N LEU A 257 22.23 -0.74 -13.76
CA LEU A 257 22.66 -0.56 -12.38
C LEU A 257 23.58 -1.69 -11.90
N ALA A 258 23.51 -2.87 -12.53
CA ALA A 258 24.35 -4.02 -12.18
C ALA A 258 25.83 -3.83 -12.52
N GLY A 259 26.17 -2.91 -13.45
CA GLY A 259 27.53 -2.79 -13.96
C GLY A 259 28.17 -1.40 -13.88
N MET A 260 27.48 -0.33 -13.40
CA MET A 260 27.97 1.02 -13.70
C MET A 260 27.62 2.10 -12.67
N GLY A 261 28.51 3.12 -12.60
CA GLY A 261 28.31 4.34 -11.85
C GLY A 261 27.16 5.22 -12.42
N VAL A 262 26.82 6.26 -11.68
CA VAL A 262 25.65 7.16 -11.84
C VAL A 262 25.46 7.82 -13.23
N ALA A 263 26.39 7.70 -14.15
CA ALA A 263 26.40 8.37 -15.47
C ALA A 263 25.79 7.53 -16.62
N ASN A 264 24.97 6.51 -16.35
CA ASN A 264 24.46 5.60 -17.37
C ASN A 264 23.25 6.16 -18.12
N PRO A 265 23.25 6.16 -19.48
CA PRO A 265 22.14 6.66 -20.32
C PRO A 265 20.82 5.88 -20.16
N LEU A 266 20.85 4.70 -19.56
CA LEU A 266 19.65 3.88 -19.33
C LEU A 266 18.80 4.36 -18.15
N ILE A 267 19.33 5.16 -17.21
CA ILE A 267 18.55 5.78 -16.12
C ILE A 267 17.49 6.75 -16.68
N PRO A 268 17.84 7.72 -17.57
CA PRO A 268 16.85 8.54 -18.22
C PRO A 268 15.89 7.74 -19.12
N ALA A 269 16.36 6.67 -19.79
CA ALA A 269 15.49 5.79 -20.58
C ALA A 269 14.45 5.06 -19.71
N PHE A 270 14.83 4.60 -18.53
CA PHE A 270 13.90 4.05 -17.54
C PHE A 270 12.88 5.09 -17.07
N GLY A 271 13.34 6.30 -16.74
CA GLY A 271 12.47 7.41 -16.39
C GLY A 271 11.46 7.72 -17.49
N ALA A 272 11.90 7.81 -18.74
CA ALA A 272 11.04 8.07 -19.88
C ALA A 272 9.95 7.00 -20.08
N GLY A 273 10.27 5.73 -19.89
CA GLY A 273 9.28 4.68 -20.01
C GLY A 273 8.33 4.62 -18.82
N LEU A 274 8.79 4.92 -17.63
CA LEU A 274 7.93 5.09 -16.49
C LEU A 274 6.90 6.19 -16.76
N PHE A 275 7.33 7.34 -17.30
CA PHE A 275 6.44 8.42 -17.73
C PHE A 275 5.50 7.99 -18.87
N ALA A 276 5.96 7.17 -19.82
CA ALA A 276 5.11 6.63 -20.87
C ALA A 276 4.00 5.73 -20.32
N VAL A 277 4.31 4.85 -19.35
CA VAL A 277 3.30 4.00 -18.70
C VAL A 277 2.32 4.81 -17.85
N ILE A 278 2.81 5.84 -17.15
CA ILE A 278 1.93 6.80 -16.45
C ILE A 278 1.02 7.50 -17.46
N GLY A 279 1.55 7.99 -18.58
CA GLY A 279 0.78 8.62 -19.64
C GLY A 279 -0.32 7.72 -20.20
N VAL A 280 0.00 6.46 -20.50
CA VAL A 280 -0.97 5.45 -20.95
C VAL A 280 -2.02 5.17 -19.86
N SER A 281 -1.63 5.06 -18.61
CA SER A 281 -2.55 4.86 -17.49
C SER A 281 -3.53 6.03 -17.35
N LEU A 282 -3.05 7.26 -17.51
CA LEU A 282 -3.87 8.47 -17.50
C LEU A 282 -4.79 8.56 -18.73
N LEU A 283 -4.35 8.08 -19.91
CA LEU A 283 -5.19 7.99 -21.09
C LEU A 283 -6.36 7.00 -20.90
N ILE A 284 -6.10 5.84 -20.31
CA ILE A 284 -7.14 4.86 -19.95
C ILE A 284 -8.13 5.49 -18.96
N ALA A 285 -7.63 6.26 -18.01
CA ALA A 285 -8.44 6.95 -17.00
C ALA A 285 -9.01 8.31 -17.45
N ARG A 286 -8.82 8.73 -18.73
CA ARG A 286 -9.08 10.09 -19.21
C ARG A 286 -10.48 10.63 -18.89
N ARG A 287 -11.53 9.83 -19.05
CA ARG A 287 -12.92 10.26 -18.77
C ARG A 287 -13.12 10.57 -17.29
N THR A 288 -12.71 9.68 -16.41
CA THR A 288 -12.80 9.89 -14.95
C THR A 288 -11.86 10.99 -14.51
N GLY A 289 -10.64 11.05 -15.04
CA GLY A 289 -9.66 12.10 -14.76
C GLY A 289 -10.21 13.48 -15.09
N SER A 290 -10.87 13.67 -16.24
CA SER A 290 -11.45 14.96 -16.62
C SER A 290 -12.54 15.46 -15.67
N VAL A 291 -13.22 14.57 -14.95
CA VAL A 291 -14.26 14.91 -13.97
C VAL A 291 -13.66 15.25 -12.61
N ILE A 292 -12.79 14.36 -12.09
CA ILE A 292 -12.29 14.48 -10.71
C ILE A 292 -11.14 15.48 -10.57
N MET A 293 -10.25 15.58 -11.58
CA MET A 293 -9.08 16.48 -11.51
C MET A 293 -9.43 17.96 -11.56
N ARG A 294 -10.66 18.32 -11.98
CA ARG A 294 -11.16 19.69 -11.92
C ARG A 294 -11.63 20.10 -10.50
N LYS A 295 -11.84 19.11 -9.61
CA LYS A 295 -12.33 19.37 -8.25
C LYS A 295 -11.16 19.67 -7.33
N LYS A 296 -11.23 20.81 -6.62
CA LYS A 296 -10.20 21.19 -5.64
C LYS A 296 -10.04 20.15 -4.53
N SER A 297 -11.16 19.58 -4.08
CA SER A 297 -11.17 18.55 -3.04
C SER A 297 -10.37 17.30 -3.44
N PHE A 298 -10.34 16.93 -4.74
CA PHE A 298 -9.55 15.79 -5.21
C PHE A 298 -8.04 16.00 -4.97
N TRP A 299 -7.52 17.18 -5.35
CA TRP A 299 -6.10 17.47 -5.16
C TRP A 299 -5.72 17.62 -3.69
N LEU A 300 -6.55 18.28 -2.89
CA LEU A 300 -6.33 18.44 -1.46
C LEU A 300 -6.33 17.10 -0.73
N LEU A 301 -7.26 16.18 -1.07
CA LEU A 301 -7.29 14.82 -0.54
C LEU A 301 -6.08 13.99 -0.99
N SER A 302 -5.77 14.03 -2.29
CA SER A 302 -4.69 13.21 -2.87
C SER A 302 -3.31 13.65 -2.38
N LEU A 303 -3.02 14.95 -2.40
CA LEU A 303 -1.74 15.48 -1.93
C LEU A 303 -1.63 15.41 -0.41
N GLY A 304 -2.74 15.60 0.31
CA GLY A 304 -2.78 15.43 1.76
C GLY A 304 -2.48 13.98 2.16
N ALA A 305 -3.12 13.00 1.52
CA ALA A 305 -2.83 11.59 1.75
C ALA A 305 -1.39 11.23 1.32
N ALA A 306 -0.92 11.74 0.18
CA ALA A 306 0.45 11.49 -0.28
C ALA A 306 1.49 12.05 0.70
N ALA A 307 1.30 13.26 1.22
CA ALA A 307 2.19 13.85 2.22
C ALA A 307 2.23 13.00 3.51
N SER A 308 1.08 12.54 4.01
CA SER A 308 1.08 11.62 5.17
C SER A 308 1.76 10.29 4.86
N SER A 309 1.59 9.77 3.64
CA SER A 309 2.20 8.52 3.20
C SER A 309 3.72 8.64 3.04
N VAL A 310 4.26 9.81 2.63
CA VAL A 310 5.71 10.10 2.66
C VAL A 310 6.26 9.85 4.05
N CYS A 311 5.62 10.41 5.07
CA CYS A 311 6.03 10.23 6.45
C CYS A 311 5.79 8.78 6.91
N GLY A 312 4.61 8.22 6.64
CA GLY A 312 4.21 6.89 7.10
C GLY A 312 5.11 5.77 6.58
N TYR A 313 5.32 5.68 5.27
CA TYR A 313 6.20 4.67 4.68
C TYR A 313 7.68 4.92 4.99
N GLY A 314 8.09 6.19 4.99
CA GLY A 314 9.46 6.55 5.33
C GLY A 314 9.79 6.16 6.77
N VAL A 315 9.02 6.63 7.73
CA VAL A 315 9.25 6.29 9.14
C VAL A 315 9.16 4.77 9.38
N ALA A 316 8.16 4.08 8.81
CA ALA A 316 8.04 2.63 8.96
C ALA A 316 9.28 1.87 8.49
N GLY A 317 9.92 2.32 7.42
CA GLY A 317 11.13 1.69 6.90
C GLY A 317 12.41 2.04 7.65
N TRP A 318 12.50 3.25 8.22
CA TRP A 318 13.71 3.73 8.87
C TRP A 318 13.70 3.58 10.40
N LEU A 319 12.52 3.42 11.02
CA LEU A 319 12.38 3.31 12.46
C LEU A 319 13.14 2.12 13.06
N PRO A 320 13.21 0.93 12.43
CA PRO A 320 14.06 -0.14 12.93
C PRO A 320 15.53 0.26 13.05
N LEU A 321 16.08 0.89 12.02
CA LEU A 321 17.47 1.37 12.04
C LEU A 321 17.69 2.48 13.07
N PHE A 322 16.70 3.36 13.25
CA PHE A 322 16.72 4.38 14.29
C PHE A 322 16.82 3.74 15.70
N PHE A 323 16.03 2.70 16.01
CA PHE A 323 16.12 2.01 17.30
C PHE A 323 17.49 1.35 17.52
N MET A 324 18.10 0.80 16.47
CA MET A 324 19.44 0.23 16.55
C MET A 324 20.51 1.30 16.83
N ARG A 325 20.45 2.47 16.14
CA ARG A 325 21.43 3.55 16.28
C ARG A 325 21.26 4.37 17.55
N SER A 326 20.01 4.77 17.87
CA SER A 326 19.76 5.73 18.95
C SER A 326 19.39 5.11 20.30
N PHE A 327 18.87 3.87 20.30
CA PHE A 327 18.57 3.10 21.49
C PHE A 327 19.51 1.91 21.70
N ASP A 328 20.46 1.69 20.80
CA ASP A 328 21.45 0.61 20.85
C ASP A 328 20.80 -0.77 21.08
N LEU A 329 19.69 -1.02 20.38
CA LEU A 329 18.99 -2.29 20.40
C LEU A 329 19.57 -3.26 19.37
N THR A 330 19.66 -4.53 19.73
CA THR A 330 20.01 -5.59 18.78
C THR A 330 18.88 -5.82 17.78
N LEU A 331 19.19 -6.39 16.61
CA LEU A 331 18.21 -6.70 15.58
C LEU A 331 17.03 -7.53 16.12
N SER A 332 17.30 -8.52 16.97
CA SER A 332 16.26 -9.34 17.61
C SER A 332 15.36 -8.51 18.54
N GLN A 333 15.93 -7.63 19.35
CA GLN A 333 15.17 -6.75 20.25
C GLN A 333 14.28 -5.78 19.45
N VAL A 334 14.82 -5.14 18.41
CA VAL A 334 14.05 -4.26 17.50
C VAL A 334 12.91 -5.01 16.83
N SER A 335 13.12 -6.28 16.46
CA SER A 335 12.11 -7.09 15.80
C SER A 335 10.87 -7.27 16.68
N TRP A 336 11.04 -7.61 17.95
CA TRP A 336 9.93 -7.70 18.90
C TRP A 336 9.31 -6.35 19.23
N TYR A 337 10.16 -5.36 19.49
CA TYR A 337 9.74 -4.03 19.93
C TYR A 337 8.91 -3.32 18.86
N TYR A 338 9.42 -3.26 17.63
CA TYR A 338 8.73 -2.57 16.54
C TYR A 338 7.53 -3.36 16.00
N ALA A 339 7.58 -4.70 15.99
CA ALA A 339 6.43 -5.52 15.64
C ALA A 339 5.25 -5.27 16.59
N GLY A 340 5.49 -5.13 17.89
CA GLY A 340 4.48 -4.77 18.88
C GLY A 340 3.85 -3.41 18.59
N ILE A 341 4.67 -2.39 18.33
CA ILE A 341 4.20 -1.03 17.97
C ILE A 341 3.35 -1.08 16.71
N ALA A 342 3.83 -1.73 15.64
CA ALA A 342 3.16 -1.79 14.35
C ALA A 342 1.81 -2.53 14.42
N LEU A 343 1.76 -3.64 15.17
CA LEU A 343 0.55 -4.45 15.33
C LEU A 343 -0.52 -3.70 16.13
N ILE A 344 -0.18 -3.32 17.35
CA ILE A 344 -1.13 -2.71 18.29
C ILE A 344 -1.59 -1.35 17.77
N GLY A 345 -0.63 -0.48 17.41
CA GLY A 345 -0.92 0.83 16.87
C GLY A 345 -1.71 0.74 15.57
N GLY A 346 -1.29 -0.13 14.64
CA GLY A 346 -1.92 -0.26 13.33
C GLY A 346 -3.37 -0.77 13.39
N LEU A 347 -3.65 -1.81 14.18
CA LEU A 347 -5.01 -2.33 14.36
C LEU A 347 -5.93 -1.27 14.99
N PHE A 348 -5.45 -0.60 16.04
CA PHE A 348 -6.19 0.47 16.70
C PHE A 348 -6.48 1.64 15.74
N GLY A 349 -5.50 2.05 14.95
CA GLY A 349 -5.63 3.20 14.05
C GLY A 349 -6.62 3.00 12.92
N ILE A 350 -6.64 1.83 12.29
CA ILE A 350 -7.63 1.49 11.25
C ILE A 350 -9.04 1.50 11.83
N TRP A 351 -9.22 0.85 12.99
CA TRP A 351 -10.52 0.78 13.65
C TRP A 351 -11.01 2.17 14.10
N MET A 352 -10.17 2.93 14.75
CA MET A 352 -10.50 4.26 15.27
C MET A 352 -10.79 5.25 14.14
N GLY A 353 -9.92 5.30 13.12
CA GLY A 353 -10.06 6.23 12.00
C GLY A 353 -11.39 6.05 11.26
N GLY A 354 -11.76 4.81 10.97
CA GLY A 354 -13.06 4.50 10.35
C GLY A 354 -14.25 4.85 11.25
N SER A 355 -14.23 4.38 12.51
CA SER A 355 -15.34 4.55 13.44
C SER A 355 -15.61 6.04 13.77
N VAL A 356 -14.56 6.83 14.00
CA VAL A 356 -14.70 8.27 14.31
C VAL A 356 -15.17 9.03 13.08
N ALA A 357 -14.62 8.75 11.90
CA ALA A 357 -15.01 9.41 10.68
C ALA A 357 -16.47 9.11 10.29
N ASP A 358 -16.93 7.88 10.43
CA ASP A 358 -18.31 7.50 10.16
C ASP A 358 -19.29 8.16 11.13
N LYS A 359 -18.96 8.21 12.43
CA LYS A 359 -19.79 8.87 13.44
C LYS A 359 -19.93 10.37 13.19
N LEU A 360 -18.81 11.05 12.87
CA LEU A 360 -18.81 12.48 12.59
C LEU A 360 -19.31 12.79 11.18
N GLY A 361 -19.08 11.91 10.21
CA GLY A 361 -19.50 12.03 8.81
C GLY A 361 -21.02 12.05 8.62
N ARG A 362 -21.78 11.45 9.57
CA ARG A 362 -23.24 11.57 9.61
C ARG A 362 -23.72 13.01 9.84
N ARG A 363 -22.92 13.82 10.54
CA ARG A 363 -23.24 15.23 10.82
C ARG A 363 -22.69 16.17 9.75
N SER A 364 -21.51 15.88 9.22
CA SER A 364 -20.86 16.73 8.20
C SER A 364 -19.92 15.90 7.31
N LYS A 365 -20.08 16.02 5.98
CA LYS A 365 -19.17 15.37 5.00
C LYS A 365 -17.71 15.85 5.14
N GLY A 366 -17.48 17.07 5.61
CA GLY A 366 -16.16 17.60 5.91
C GLY A 366 -15.41 16.84 7.03
N ALA A 367 -16.09 16.00 7.81
CA ALA A 367 -15.46 15.19 8.85
C ALA A 367 -14.53 14.11 8.28
N TYR A 368 -14.79 13.58 7.07
CA TYR A 368 -13.95 12.57 6.45
C TYR A 368 -12.47 12.99 6.30
N PRO A 369 -12.13 14.16 5.77
CA PRO A 369 -10.74 14.63 5.78
C PRO A 369 -10.32 15.31 7.10
N LEU A 370 -11.25 15.82 7.92
CA LEU A 370 -10.92 16.47 9.17
C LEU A 370 -10.34 15.49 10.20
N VAL A 371 -10.89 14.29 10.31
CA VAL A 371 -10.40 13.27 11.25
C VAL A 371 -8.91 12.95 11.03
N PRO A 372 -8.46 12.57 9.82
CA PRO A 372 -7.03 12.35 9.60
C PRO A 372 -6.19 13.63 9.69
N ALA A 373 -6.73 14.81 9.36
CA ALA A 373 -6.02 16.08 9.55
C ALA A 373 -5.61 16.30 11.01
N VAL A 374 -6.55 16.09 11.95
CA VAL A 374 -6.27 16.16 13.39
C VAL A 374 -5.34 15.04 13.83
N ALA A 375 -5.52 13.82 13.32
CA ALA A 375 -4.65 12.69 13.61
C ALA A 375 -3.18 12.99 13.29
N PHE A 376 -2.90 13.57 12.11
CA PHE A 376 -1.53 13.91 11.71
C PHE A 376 -0.95 15.10 12.47
N LEU A 377 -1.77 16.07 12.85
CA LEU A 377 -1.33 17.17 13.71
C LEU A 377 -0.85 16.66 15.08
N ILE A 378 -1.52 15.63 15.63
CA ILE A 378 -1.13 14.97 16.89
C ILE A 378 0.08 14.05 16.69
N SER A 379 0.16 13.37 15.54
CA SER A 379 1.24 12.40 15.28
C SER A 379 2.63 13.04 15.28
N ALA A 380 2.79 14.23 14.71
CA ALA A 380 4.09 14.88 14.60
C ALA A 380 4.76 15.12 15.97
N PRO A 381 4.13 15.80 16.95
CA PRO A 381 4.74 15.96 18.26
C PRO A 381 4.91 14.65 19.04
N CYS A 382 3.99 13.68 18.88
CA CYS A 382 4.13 12.37 19.53
C CYS A 382 5.35 11.61 19.00
N PHE A 383 5.65 11.64 17.71
CA PHE A 383 6.89 11.06 17.17
C PHE A 383 8.12 11.72 17.79
N ILE A 384 8.17 13.04 17.83
CA ILE A 384 9.30 13.78 18.42
C ILE A 384 9.47 13.41 19.90
N LEU A 385 8.39 13.37 20.68
CA LEU A 385 8.43 12.98 22.10
C LEU A 385 8.92 11.55 22.28
N ALA A 386 8.41 10.60 21.49
CA ALA A 386 8.81 9.19 21.56
C ALA A 386 10.31 9.00 21.27
N MET A 387 10.83 9.69 20.27
CA MET A 387 12.25 9.62 19.90
C MET A 387 13.18 10.26 20.94
N ASN A 388 12.67 11.17 21.76
CA ASN A 388 13.38 11.83 22.85
C ASN A 388 13.05 11.23 24.22
N SER A 389 12.48 10.03 24.29
CA SER A 389 12.13 9.38 25.57
C SER A 389 13.32 9.24 26.52
N PRO A 390 14.59 9.00 26.11
CA PRO A 390 15.71 8.99 27.06
C PRO A 390 15.92 10.35 27.76
N TRP A 391 15.76 11.45 27.00
CA TRP A 391 15.84 12.81 27.58
C TRP A 391 14.67 13.08 28.53
N LEU A 392 13.44 12.71 28.14
CA LEU A 392 12.24 12.88 28.98
C LEU A 392 12.39 12.15 30.34
N ILE A 393 12.92 10.92 30.31
CA ILE A 393 13.10 10.12 31.48
C ILE A 393 14.25 10.68 32.37
N GLY A 394 15.29 11.23 31.74
CA GLY A 394 16.38 11.92 32.42
C GLY A 394 15.96 13.14 33.26
N LEU A 395 14.78 13.73 32.97
CA LEU A 395 14.21 14.82 33.77
C LEU A 395 13.57 14.36 35.09
N LEU A 396 13.37 13.04 35.26
CA LEU A 396 12.81 12.50 36.51
C LEU A 396 13.84 12.54 37.67
N PRO A 397 13.40 12.80 38.91
CA PRO A 397 14.27 12.72 40.09
C PRO A 397 14.90 11.33 40.17
N GLY A 398 16.23 11.29 40.26
CA GLY A 398 17.00 10.04 40.36
C GLY A 398 17.48 9.46 39.02
N GLY A 399 17.18 10.12 37.89
CA GLY A 399 17.54 9.63 36.57
C GLY A 399 16.77 8.33 36.21
N GLY A 400 16.16 8.26 35.04
CA GLY A 400 15.40 7.07 34.66
C GLY A 400 16.28 5.97 34.07
N SER A 401 15.85 4.72 34.21
CA SER A 401 16.52 3.59 33.58
C SER A 401 16.28 3.56 32.08
N ARG A 402 17.22 2.99 31.31
CA ARG A 402 17.05 2.72 29.87
C ARG A 402 15.78 1.90 29.60
N ALA A 403 15.46 0.93 30.47
CA ALA A 403 14.26 0.14 30.34
C ALA A 403 12.98 1.00 30.42
N LEU A 404 12.94 1.96 31.34
CA LEU A 404 11.82 2.90 31.45
C LEU A 404 11.71 3.79 30.21
N ALA A 405 12.82 4.28 29.65
CA ALA A 405 12.84 5.07 28.44
C ALA A 405 12.27 4.28 27.24
N LEU A 406 12.61 3.00 27.12
CA LEU A 406 12.05 2.11 26.09
C LEU A 406 10.55 1.86 26.26
N ILE A 407 10.08 1.65 27.51
CA ILE A 407 8.64 1.48 27.78
C ILE A 407 7.88 2.76 27.43
N VAL A 408 8.39 3.92 27.83
CA VAL A 408 7.77 5.21 27.53
C VAL A 408 7.76 5.46 26.01
N ALA A 409 8.88 5.20 25.32
CA ALA A 409 8.93 5.27 23.86
C ALA A 409 7.89 4.35 23.23
N PHE A 410 7.79 3.08 23.66
CA PHE A 410 6.82 2.13 23.15
C PHE A 410 5.38 2.67 23.25
N LEU A 411 4.99 3.12 24.42
CA LEU A 411 3.64 3.63 24.68
C LEU A 411 3.33 4.87 23.83
N ILE A 412 4.29 5.80 23.72
CA ILE A 412 4.09 7.01 22.92
C ILE A 412 4.06 6.66 21.42
N PHE A 413 4.92 5.75 20.92
CA PHE A 413 4.94 5.35 19.52
C PHE A 413 3.64 4.65 19.05
N LEU A 414 2.89 4.02 19.98
CA LEU A 414 1.57 3.46 19.63
C LEU A 414 0.61 4.51 19.08
N ILE A 415 0.67 5.74 19.61
CA ILE A 415 -0.23 6.84 19.21
C ILE A 415 -0.01 7.23 17.75
N PRO A 416 1.18 7.73 17.34
CA PRO A 416 1.38 8.18 15.96
C PRO A 416 1.36 7.03 14.96
N THR A 417 1.77 5.81 15.33
CA THR A 417 1.69 4.63 14.45
C THR A 417 0.23 4.26 14.16
N GLY A 418 -0.65 4.35 15.15
CA GLY A 418 -2.08 4.16 14.96
C GLY A 418 -2.69 5.29 14.12
N LEU A 419 -2.44 6.53 14.50
CA LEU A 419 -2.98 7.69 13.81
C LEU A 419 -2.53 7.78 12.35
N ASN A 420 -1.35 7.25 12.02
CA ASN A 420 -0.85 7.18 10.63
C ASN A 420 -1.78 6.40 9.70
N LEU A 421 -2.51 5.40 10.16
CA LEU A 421 -3.44 4.61 9.36
C LEU A 421 -4.89 5.12 9.41
N ALA A 422 -5.18 6.18 10.18
CA ALA A 422 -6.52 6.71 10.37
C ALA A 422 -7.14 7.33 9.10
N TRP A 423 -6.35 7.66 8.08
CA TRP A 423 -6.82 8.24 6.81
C TRP A 423 -7.38 7.20 5.83
N LEU A 424 -6.99 5.93 5.96
CA LEU A 424 -7.18 4.91 4.94
C LEU A 424 -8.66 4.72 4.55
N GLY A 425 -9.54 4.61 5.53
CA GLY A 425 -10.98 4.53 5.30
C GLY A 425 -11.60 5.86 4.88
N PRO A 426 -11.48 6.91 5.70
CA PRO A 426 -12.16 8.18 5.47
C PRO A 426 -11.78 8.88 4.16
N VAL A 427 -10.49 9.00 3.86
CA VAL A 427 -10.03 9.70 2.65
C VAL A 427 -10.41 8.91 1.40
N THR A 428 -10.27 7.57 1.43
CA THR A 428 -10.66 6.72 0.29
C THR A 428 -12.15 6.83 0.01
N ALA A 429 -12.99 6.80 1.06
CA ALA A 429 -14.42 7.00 0.92
C ALA A 429 -14.75 8.39 0.34
N ALA A 430 -14.12 9.45 0.84
CA ALA A 430 -14.30 10.80 0.33
C ALA A 430 -13.95 10.91 -1.17
N VAL A 431 -12.83 10.29 -1.61
CA VAL A 431 -12.42 10.29 -3.02
C VAL A 431 -13.46 9.58 -3.90
N GLN A 432 -14.03 8.46 -3.44
CA GLN A 432 -15.07 7.76 -4.20
C GLN A 432 -16.33 8.62 -4.41
N HIS A 433 -16.69 9.43 -3.42
CA HIS A 433 -17.82 10.36 -3.52
C HIS A 433 -17.51 11.65 -4.33
N LEU A 434 -16.31 11.80 -4.86
CA LEU A 434 -16.03 12.86 -5.84
C LEU A 434 -16.44 12.48 -7.26
N ALA A 435 -16.76 11.20 -7.53
CA ALA A 435 -17.12 10.70 -8.84
C ALA A 435 -18.48 10.01 -8.83
N PRO A 436 -19.24 10.04 -9.95
CA PRO A 436 -20.43 9.22 -10.13
C PRO A 436 -20.12 7.73 -9.94
N ALA A 437 -21.12 6.95 -9.53
CA ALA A 437 -20.97 5.53 -9.20
C ALA A 437 -20.17 4.71 -10.24
N PRO A 438 -20.38 4.84 -11.58
CA PRO A 438 -19.62 4.07 -12.57
C PRO A 438 -18.12 4.42 -12.67
N MET A 439 -17.71 5.56 -12.09
CA MET A 439 -16.33 6.08 -12.17
C MET A 439 -15.57 5.96 -10.83
N ARG A 440 -16.20 5.47 -9.76
CA ARG A 440 -15.61 5.44 -8.40
C ARG A 440 -14.35 4.59 -8.30
N SER A 441 -14.32 3.44 -8.97
CA SER A 441 -13.13 2.57 -8.99
C SER A 441 -11.94 3.23 -9.69
N THR A 442 -12.17 3.88 -10.84
CA THR A 442 -11.12 4.61 -11.56
C THR A 442 -10.64 5.84 -10.78
N ALA A 443 -11.55 6.54 -10.09
CA ALA A 443 -11.19 7.66 -9.21
C ALA A 443 -10.26 7.20 -8.08
N SER A 444 -10.59 6.07 -7.45
CA SER A 444 -9.75 5.45 -6.42
C SER A 444 -8.39 5.02 -6.98
N ALA A 445 -8.36 4.47 -8.19
CA ALA A 445 -7.10 4.06 -8.82
C ALA A 445 -6.17 5.25 -9.12
N ILE A 446 -6.69 6.37 -9.62
CA ILE A 446 -5.91 7.59 -9.85
C ILE A 446 -5.40 8.16 -8.51
N PHE A 447 -6.26 8.20 -7.49
CA PHE A 447 -5.88 8.61 -6.15
C PHE A 447 -4.74 7.75 -5.59
N LEU A 448 -4.87 6.42 -5.66
CA LEU A 448 -3.85 5.49 -5.17
C LEU A 448 -2.55 5.58 -5.96
N LEU A 449 -2.61 5.83 -7.28
CA LEU A 449 -1.41 6.09 -8.08
C LEU A 449 -0.63 7.29 -7.53
N ILE A 450 -1.31 8.42 -7.31
CA ILE A 450 -0.68 9.64 -6.77
C ILE A 450 -0.14 9.38 -5.36
N ASN A 451 -0.95 8.76 -4.50
CA ASN A 451 -0.58 8.47 -3.13
C ASN A 451 0.63 7.53 -3.02
N ASN A 452 0.65 6.44 -3.78
CA ASN A 452 1.74 5.47 -3.70
C ASN A 452 3.02 5.98 -4.39
N LEU A 453 2.89 6.63 -5.54
CA LEU A 453 4.05 7.16 -6.26
C LEU A 453 4.77 8.24 -5.43
N LEU A 454 4.02 9.20 -4.88
CA LEU A 454 4.61 10.25 -4.05
C LEU A 454 4.94 9.73 -2.63
N GLY A 455 4.00 9.03 -1.99
CA GLY A 455 4.16 8.58 -0.61
C GLY A 455 5.28 7.57 -0.45
N LEU A 456 5.22 6.47 -1.19
CA LEU A 456 6.14 5.35 -1.01
C LEU A 456 7.51 5.61 -1.65
N ALA A 457 7.55 6.14 -2.91
CA ALA A 457 8.82 6.40 -3.58
C ALA A 457 9.61 7.51 -2.89
N VAL A 458 8.95 8.66 -2.61
CA VAL A 458 9.60 9.82 -2.00
C VAL A 458 9.89 9.54 -0.53
N GLY A 459 8.95 8.91 0.20
CA GLY A 459 9.09 8.72 1.64
C GLY A 459 10.35 7.96 2.04
N PHE A 460 10.53 6.77 1.51
CA PHE A 460 11.71 5.97 1.85
C PHE A 460 13.04 6.65 1.43
N PHE A 461 13.05 7.25 0.24
CA PHE A 461 14.22 7.96 -0.29
C PHE A 461 14.54 9.24 0.48
N TYR A 462 13.54 10.05 0.80
CA TYR A 462 13.71 11.33 1.49
C TYR A 462 14.46 11.21 2.81
N PHE A 463 14.08 10.25 3.65
CA PHE A 463 14.72 10.08 4.95
C PHE A 463 16.18 9.64 4.83
N GLY A 464 16.49 8.77 3.86
CA GLY A 464 17.87 8.37 3.59
C GLY A 464 18.72 9.54 3.05
N TRP A 465 18.18 10.25 2.06
CA TRP A 465 18.85 11.42 1.48
C TRP A 465 19.08 12.53 2.52
N MET A 466 18.06 12.83 3.32
CA MET A 466 18.16 13.82 4.37
C MET A 466 19.13 13.39 5.48
N SER A 467 19.19 12.09 5.82
CA SER A 467 20.15 11.56 6.78
C SER A 467 21.60 11.75 6.28
N ASP A 468 21.89 11.42 5.01
CA ASP A 468 23.21 11.64 4.43
C ASP A 468 23.58 13.14 4.38
N LEU A 469 22.62 14.00 4.01
CA LEU A 469 22.80 15.47 3.95
C LEU A 469 23.13 16.07 5.34
N LEU A 470 22.50 15.56 6.38
CA LEU A 470 22.67 16.04 7.75
C LEU A 470 23.87 15.39 8.48
N ARG A 471 24.44 14.33 7.92
CA ARG A 471 25.53 13.57 8.55
C ARG A 471 26.78 14.39 8.89
N PRO A 472 27.24 15.35 8.07
CA PRO A 472 28.39 16.19 8.43
C PRO A 472 28.15 17.03 9.69
N ALA A 473 26.91 17.42 9.98
CA ALA A 473 26.55 18.25 11.12
C ALA A 473 26.18 17.45 12.38
N PHE A 474 25.55 16.27 12.20
CA PHE A 474 24.93 15.52 13.31
C PHE A 474 25.48 14.09 13.48
N GLY A 475 26.42 13.65 12.66
CA GLY A 475 27.05 12.32 12.76
C GLY A 475 26.03 11.17 12.77
N GLU A 476 26.10 10.29 13.75
CA GLU A 476 25.19 9.14 13.89
C GLU A 476 23.74 9.53 14.22
N GLU A 477 23.52 10.72 14.76
CA GLU A 477 22.18 11.27 15.05
C GLU A 477 21.48 11.84 13.78
N SER A 478 22.16 11.85 12.65
CA SER A 478 21.62 12.40 11.37
C SER A 478 20.27 11.80 10.99
N LEU A 479 20.07 10.50 11.22
CA LEU A 479 18.79 9.84 10.95
C LEU A 479 17.66 10.36 11.85
N ARG A 480 17.91 10.65 13.13
CA ARG A 480 16.95 11.28 14.04
C ARG A 480 16.52 12.63 13.50
N TRP A 481 17.46 13.48 13.12
CA TRP A 481 17.18 14.78 12.54
C TRP A 481 16.46 14.70 11.21
N ALA A 482 16.81 13.73 10.36
CA ALA A 482 16.07 13.46 9.13
C ALA A 482 14.59 13.11 9.40
N ILE A 483 14.31 12.30 10.43
CA ILE A 483 12.93 11.99 10.83
C ILE A 483 12.22 13.24 11.36
N TYR A 484 12.88 14.12 12.13
CA TYR A 484 12.27 15.38 12.56
C TYR A 484 11.86 16.27 11.38
N THR A 485 12.71 16.42 10.37
CA THR A 485 12.34 17.19 9.15
C THR A 485 11.15 16.54 8.44
N GLY A 486 11.08 15.21 8.42
CA GLY A 486 9.97 14.46 7.86
C GLY A 486 8.63 14.71 8.55
N MET A 487 8.61 15.10 9.83
CA MET A 487 7.35 15.47 10.52
C MET A 487 6.65 16.66 9.85
N GLY A 488 7.38 17.48 9.10
CA GLY A 488 6.81 18.55 8.27
C GLY A 488 5.79 18.04 7.24
N PHE A 489 5.93 16.82 6.74
CA PHE A 489 4.95 16.22 5.84
C PHE A 489 3.63 15.88 6.53
N TYR A 490 3.64 15.51 7.82
CA TYR A 490 2.39 15.37 8.58
C TYR A 490 1.69 16.71 8.78
N LEU A 491 2.44 17.78 9.07
CA LEU A 491 1.87 19.13 9.18
C LEU A 491 1.31 19.61 7.84
N LEU A 492 2.03 19.40 6.75
CA LEU A 492 1.54 19.69 5.40
C LEU A 492 0.27 18.89 5.08
N SER A 493 0.25 17.59 5.39
CA SER A 493 -0.93 16.74 5.22
C SER A 493 -2.12 17.28 6.01
N SER A 494 -1.90 17.66 7.27
CA SER A 494 -2.93 18.24 8.14
C SER A 494 -3.54 19.49 7.51
N VAL A 495 -2.72 20.43 7.02
CA VAL A 495 -3.18 21.67 6.36
C VAL A 495 -3.99 21.36 5.09
N LEU A 496 -3.51 20.45 4.23
CA LEU A 496 -4.19 20.10 2.99
C LEU A 496 -5.53 19.41 3.26
N LEU A 497 -5.58 18.48 4.19
CA LEU A 497 -6.82 17.77 4.56
C LEU A 497 -7.81 18.68 5.28
N PHE A 498 -7.32 19.63 6.09
CA PHE A 498 -8.17 20.67 6.67
C PHE A 498 -8.76 21.58 5.57
N GLY A 499 -7.98 21.93 4.55
CA GLY A 499 -8.48 22.60 3.35
C GLY A 499 -9.56 21.77 2.63
N ALA A 500 -9.33 20.45 2.48
CA ALA A 500 -10.30 19.53 1.89
C ALA A 500 -11.62 19.49 2.67
N SER A 501 -11.59 19.56 4.01
CA SER A 501 -12.79 19.54 4.85
C SER A 501 -13.76 20.68 4.55
N ARG A 502 -13.23 21.83 4.09
CA ARG A 502 -14.01 23.02 3.73
C ARG A 502 -14.61 22.94 2.33
N THR A 503 -13.95 22.23 1.40
CA THR A 503 -14.36 22.17 -0.01
C THR A 503 -15.18 20.92 -0.34
N LEU A 504 -15.02 19.83 0.40
CA LEU A 504 -15.58 18.52 0.10
C LEU A 504 -17.11 18.53 -0.01
N LYS A 505 -17.81 19.28 0.85
CA LYS A 505 -19.27 19.38 0.81
C LYS A 505 -19.79 19.87 -0.54
N LYS A 506 -19.05 20.79 -1.18
CA LYS A 506 -19.41 21.36 -2.49
C LYS A 506 -19.18 20.37 -3.63
N ASP A 507 -18.13 19.57 -3.51
CA ASP A 507 -17.68 18.64 -4.56
C ASP A 507 -18.28 17.24 -4.42
N TRP A 508 -19.03 16.97 -3.33
CA TRP A 508 -19.61 15.66 -3.00
C TRP A 508 -20.69 15.27 -4.01
N VAL A 509 -20.65 14.02 -4.47
CA VAL A 509 -21.65 13.38 -5.35
C VAL A 509 -22.27 12.23 -4.58
N ASP A 510 -23.59 12.24 -4.42
CA ASP A 510 -24.36 11.21 -3.71
C ASP A 510 -24.42 9.87 -4.46
#